data_a4eb79550598c99ee2c387214f945d67
#
_entry.id   a4eb79550598c99ee2c387214f945d67
#
_cell.length_a   1.000
_cell.length_b   1.000
_cell.length_c   1.000
_cell.angle_alpha   90.00
_cell.angle_beta   90.00
_cell.angle_gamma   90.00
#
_symmetry.space_group_name_H-M   'P 1'
#
loop_
_entity.id
_entity.type
_entity.pdbx_description
1 polymer ?
#
loop_
_entity_poly.entity_id
_entity_poly.type
_entity_poly.pdbx_seq_one_letter_code
_entity_poly.pdbx_strand_id
1 'polypeptide(L)'
;MAFKDLHKLKKIAVIEKEFIQTIHLVVGKDIFALSIYNALQEKYGKEQVRLLSEDAILKSDMLPKGPSTLRGESNQKIIEELYPEAISYRGNDTAIFYKDMAWKNFGGRSKPEALKFDEEFFTAPRFDIAAEKIFPDLEASKIEDFLAQINSEAYQVRLKSIERTERGFSVECLNGTEFQCEKLYFGQSPYQYMEFYKNKNELSDAFIEFCEGTKTSSALFIKFVFEKPLSDVMETIFIPLSYTHEWGHFVGEFNKVDLGEQFAEFIHFLDEDQTSEEELSRTIRLLKKSLEKIFENYSKIKAREYIVLEQEIGCLKIDDELFARANDSGKDETKNLFFLGINAPITDVRCEDFKFEYSKKAVNILARAILIHTSLLKKI
;
A
#
# COMPACT_ATOMS: atom_id res chain seq x y z
N MET A 1 -46.85 6.91 -16.19
CA MET A 1 -46.57 5.54 -15.65
C MET A 1 -46.70 5.59 -14.14
N ALA A 2 -47.55 4.77 -13.58
CA ALA A 2 -48.00 4.92 -12.22
C ALA A 2 -47.03 4.23 -11.23
N PHE A 3 -46.87 4.86 -10.07
CA PHE A 3 -46.06 4.42 -8.92
C PHE A 3 -46.32 2.96 -8.42
N LYS A 4 -47.32 2.28 -8.97
CA LYS A 4 -47.67 0.87 -8.64
C LYS A 4 -46.68 -0.16 -9.20
N ASP A 5 -45.84 0.18 -10.18
CA ASP A 5 -44.91 -0.77 -10.78
C ASP A 5 -43.54 -0.82 -10.06
N LEU A 6 -43.22 0.16 -9.21
CA LEU A 6 -42.01 0.18 -8.41
C LEU A 6 -42.02 -0.85 -7.24
N HIS A 7 -43.22 -1.23 -6.78
CA HIS A 7 -43.33 -2.27 -5.73
C HIS A 7 -43.18 -3.72 -6.24
N LYS A 8 -43.21 -3.94 -7.54
CA LYS A 8 -42.99 -5.28 -8.12
C LYS A 8 -41.50 -5.61 -8.35
N LEU A 9 -40.61 -4.63 -8.30
CA LEU A 9 -39.18 -4.83 -8.49
C LEU A 9 -38.41 -5.15 -7.20
N LYS A 10 -39.08 -5.13 -6.04
CA LYS A 10 -38.51 -5.66 -4.79
C LYS A 10 -38.87 -7.13 -4.58
N LYS A 11 -38.66 -8.00 -5.54
CA LYS A 11 -38.17 -9.33 -5.22
C LYS A 11 -36.73 -9.12 -4.77
N ILE A 12 -36.53 -9.01 -3.47
CA ILE A 12 -35.24 -9.28 -2.86
C ILE A 12 -34.84 -10.63 -3.43
N ALA A 13 -33.88 -10.64 -4.36
CA ALA A 13 -33.21 -11.87 -4.74
C ALA A 13 -32.76 -12.45 -3.39
N VAL A 14 -33.27 -13.62 -3.05
CA VAL A 14 -32.72 -14.42 -1.95
C VAL A 14 -31.30 -14.67 -2.42
N ILE A 15 -30.34 -13.90 -1.91
CA ILE A 15 -28.93 -14.15 -2.14
C ILE A 15 -28.70 -15.49 -1.46
N GLU A 16 -28.59 -16.56 -2.26
CA GLU A 16 -28.14 -17.84 -1.73
C GLU A 16 -26.81 -17.59 -1.07
N LYS A 17 -26.75 -17.80 0.25
CA LYS A 17 -25.52 -17.64 1.01
C LYS A 17 -24.55 -18.72 0.50
N GLU A 18 -23.53 -18.27 -0.21
CA GLU A 18 -22.45 -19.16 -0.63
C GLU A 18 -21.55 -19.40 0.58
N PHE A 19 -21.34 -20.68 0.90
CA PHE A 19 -20.46 -21.09 2.00
C PHE A 19 -19.23 -21.78 1.44
N ILE A 20 -18.05 -21.22 1.72
CA ILE A 20 -16.79 -21.68 1.16
C ILE A 20 -15.83 -22.07 2.29
N GLN A 21 -15.41 -23.33 2.28
CA GLN A 21 -14.36 -23.82 3.15
C GLN A 21 -13.02 -23.77 2.43
N THR A 22 -11.97 -23.29 3.13
CA THR A 22 -10.62 -23.26 2.61
C THR A 22 -9.61 -23.38 3.77
N ILE A 23 -8.39 -23.78 3.50
CA ILE A 23 -7.32 -23.76 4.52
C ILE A 23 -6.74 -22.34 4.62
N HIS A 24 -6.48 -21.72 3.49
CA HIS A 24 -5.82 -20.42 3.41
C HIS A 24 -6.76 -19.40 2.76
N LEU A 25 -7.05 -18.32 3.46
CA LEU A 25 -7.74 -17.16 2.90
C LEU A 25 -6.79 -15.97 2.86
N VAL A 26 -6.54 -15.44 1.69
CA VAL A 26 -5.78 -14.21 1.49
C VAL A 26 -6.76 -13.08 1.22
N VAL A 27 -6.65 -11.99 1.96
CA VAL A 27 -7.45 -10.77 1.79
C VAL A 27 -6.53 -9.65 1.38
N GLY A 28 -6.73 -9.08 0.20
CA GLY A 28 -5.93 -7.96 -0.30
C GLY A 28 -5.73 -8.00 -1.82
N LYS A 29 -5.17 -6.91 -2.34
CA LYS A 29 -4.95 -6.71 -3.78
C LYS A 29 -3.55 -6.18 -4.11
N ASP A 30 -2.73 -5.95 -3.10
CA ASP A 30 -1.37 -5.45 -3.26
C ASP A 30 -0.38 -6.57 -3.62
N ILE A 31 0.83 -6.18 -3.97
CA ILE A 31 1.88 -7.11 -4.38
C ILE A 31 2.22 -8.13 -3.29
N PHE A 32 2.13 -7.75 -2.00
CA PHE A 32 2.40 -8.65 -0.89
C PHE A 32 1.33 -9.75 -0.79
N ALA A 33 0.04 -9.36 -0.87
CA ALA A 33 -1.06 -10.31 -0.84
C ALA A 33 -1.03 -11.25 -2.05
N LEU A 34 -0.78 -10.71 -3.25
CA LEU A 34 -0.72 -11.52 -4.48
C LEU A 34 0.45 -12.51 -4.49
N SER A 35 1.61 -12.10 -4.01
CA SER A 35 2.78 -12.98 -3.90
C SER A 35 2.54 -14.13 -2.92
N ILE A 36 1.93 -13.85 -1.75
CA ILE A 36 1.55 -14.89 -0.78
C ILE A 36 0.49 -15.83 -1.38
N TYR A 37 -0.52 -15.27 -2.06
CA TYR A 37 -1.55 -16.08 -2.73
C TYR A 37 -0.94 -17.04 -3.74
N ASN A 38 -0.04 -16.56 -4.60
CA ASN A 38 0.65 -17.38 -5.58
C ASN A 38 1.46 -18.50 -4.92
N ALA A 39 2.32 -18.17 -3.96
CA ALA A 39 3.14 -19.15 -3.26
C ALA A 39 2.30 -20.23 -2.54
N LEU A 40 1.17 -19.84 -1.93
CA LEU A 40 0.26 -20.79 -1.31
C LEU A 40 -0.42 -21.70 -2.33
N GLN A 41 -0.84 -21.16 -3.49
CA GLN A 41 -1.44 -21.96 -4.55
C GLN A 41 -0.45 -22.98 -5.14
N GLU A 42 0.79 -22.59 -5.36
CA GLU A 42 1.84 -23.49 -5.85
C GLU A 42 2.09 -24.64 -4.89
N LYS A 43 2.09 -24.36 -3.59
CA LYS A 43 2.36 -25.38 -2.57
C LYS A 43 1.16 -26.26 -2.22
N TYR A 44 -0.03 -25.69 -2.08
CA TYR A 44 -1.19 -26.38 -1.51
C TYR A 44 -2.30 -26.66 -2.56
N GLY A 45 -2.18 -26.05 -3.75
CA GLY A 45 -3.18 -26.17 -4.80
C GLY A 45 -4.36 -25.20 -4.64
N LYS A 46 -5.03 -24.93 -5.76
CA LYS A 46 -6.10 -23.93 -5.86
C LYS A 46 -7.31 -24.21 -4.96
N GLU A 47 -7.61 -25.47 -4.69
CA GLU A 47 -8.76 -25.85 -3.87
C GLU A 47 -8.62 -25.45 -2.40
N GLN A 48 -7.38 -25.32 -1.92
CA GLN A 48 -7.10 -25.03 -0.51
C GLN A 48 -6.81 -23.54 -0.24
N VAL A 49 -6.76 -22.70 -1.29
CA VAL A 49 -6.41 -21.29 -1.20
C VAL A 49 -7.47 -20.45 -1.89
N ARG A 50 -7.94 -19.41 -1.22
CA ARG A 50 -8.86 -18.42 -1.80
C ARG A 50 -8.30 -17.02 -1.64
N LEU A 51 -8.59 -16.17 -2.63
CA LEU A 51 -8.27 -14.76 -2.63
C LEU A 51 -9.56 -13.94 -2.58
N LEU A 52 -9.63 -13.02 -1.63
CA LEU A 52 -10.69 -12.04 -1.51
C LEU A 52 -10.10 -10.65 -1.76
N SER A 53 -10.68 -9.94 -2.72
CA SER A 53 -10.32 -8.56 -3.05
C SER A 53 -11.59 -7.73 -3.17
N GLU A 54 -11.62 -6.53 -2.58
CA GLU A 54 -12.80 -5.67 -2.67
C GLU A 54 -13.05 -5.13 -4.09
N ASP A 55 -11.97 -4.97 -4.85
CA ASP A 55 -11.98 -4.44 -6.21
C ASP A 55 -11.21 -5.35 -7.17
N ALA A 56 -11.38 -5.10 -8.46
CA ALA A 56 -10.54 -5.72 -9.48
C ALA A 56 -9.06 -5.36 -9.27
N ILE A 57 -8.21 -6.37 -9.40
CA ILE A 57 -6.77 -6.20 -9.26
C ILE A 57 -6.25 -5.59 -10.57
N LEU A 58 -5.67 -4.41 -10.47
CA LEU A 58 -5.11 -3.69 -11.61
C LEU A 58 -3.66 -4.08 -11.87
N LYS A 59 -3.21 -3.91 -13.11
CA LYS A 59 -1.80 -4.06 -13.46
C LYS A 59 -0.94 -3.09 -12.66
N SER A 60 0.22 -3.55 -12.22
CA SER A 60 1.11 -2.76 -11.38
C SER A 60 1.65 -1.50 -12.07
N ASP A 61 1.79 -1.52 -13.40
CA ASP A 61 2.21 -0.36 -14.20
C ASP A 61 1.13 0.72 -14.30
N MET A 62 -0.13 0.35 -14.12
CA MET A 62 -1.27 1.27 -14.12
C MET A 62 -1.52 1.91 -12.76
N LEU A 63 -1.05 1.28 -11.67
CA LEU A 63 -1.24 1.80 -10.32
C LEU A 63 -0.23 2.89 -10.00
N PRO A 64 -0.67 4.07 -9.54
CA PRO A 64 0.23 5.05 -8.97
C PRO A 64 0.77 4.53 -7.64
N LYS A 65 2.09 4.63 -7.45
CA LYS A 65 2.78 4.13 -6.24
C LYS A 65 3.39 5.26 -5.41
N GLY A 66 3.39 6.48 -5.95
CA GLY A 66 4.11 7.61 -5.39
C GLY A 66 5.63 7.44 -5.49
N PRO A 67 6.41 8.23 -4.73
CA PRO A 67 7.85 8.07 -4.67
C PRO A 67 8.24 6.67 -4.23
N SER A 68 8.87 5.90 -5.10
CA SER A 68 9.16 4.47 -4.92
C SER A 68 10.62 4.19 -4.54
N THR A 69 11.48 5.20 -4.52
CA THR A 69 12.89 5.04 -4.17
C THR A 69 13.10 4.93 -2.68
N LEU A 70 13.88 3.95 -2.26
CA LEU A 70 14.33 3.83 -0.88
C LEU A 70 15.53 4.76 -0.61
N ARG A 71 15.66 5.21 0.64
CA ARG A 71 16.78 6.01 1.12
C ARG A 71 17.37 5.39 2.37
N GLY A 72 18.66 5.63 2.60
CA GLY A 72 19.39 5.26 3.80
C GLY A 72 20.11 3.92 3.77
N GLU A 73 21.19 3.81 4.54
CA GLU A 73 22.06 2.63 4.60
C GLU A 73 21.35 1.38 5.14
N SER A 74 20.42 1.55 6.08
CA SER A 74 19.68 0.43 6.67
C SER A 74 18.83 -0.27 5.61
N ASN A 75 18.17 0.51 4.75
CA ASN A 75 17.37 -0.01 3.65
C ASN A 75 18.25 -0.69 2.61
N GLN A 76 19.38 -0.07 2.27
CA GLN A 76 20.35 -0.65 1.35
C GLN A 76 20.78 -2.04 1.81
N LYS A 77 21.22 -2.18 3.07
CA LYS A 77 21.68 -3.46 3.63
C LYS A 77 20.62 -4.56 3.54
N ILE A 78 19.36 -4.24 3.87
CA ILE A 78 18.26 -5.20 3.79
C ILE A 78 18.07 -5.69 2.36
N ILE A 79 18.03 -4.77 1.41
CA ILE A 79 17.79 -5.12 0.01
C ILE A 79 19.01 -5.84 -0.60
N GLU A 80 20.23 -5.40 -0.32
CA GLU A 80 21.46 -6.08 -0.77
C GLU A 80 21.55 -7.52 -0.25
N GLU A 81 21.08 -7.77 0.98
CA GLU A 81 21.04 -9.13 1.51
C GLU A 81 19.99 -10.01 0.84
N LEU A 82 18.78 -9.46 0.61
CA LEU A 82 17.65 -10.24 0.13
C LEU A 82 17.60 -10.30 -1.41
N TYR A 83 17.94 -9.21 -2.08
CA TYR A 83 17.79 -9.02 -3.52
C TYR A 83 18.91 -8.14 -4.09
N PRO A 84 20.15 -8.59 -4.08
CA PRO A 84 21.32 -7.75 -4.44
C PRO A 84 21.24 -7.16 -5.85
N GLU A 85 20.55 -7.85 -6.77
CA GLU A 85 20.37 -7.40 -8.15
C GLU A 85 19.23 -6.39 -8.34
N ALA A 86 18.43 -6.16 -7.30
CA ALA A 86 17.27 -5.27 -7.39
C ALA A 86 17.62 -3.80 -7.15
N ILE A 87 18.84 -3.49 -6.66
CA ILE A 87 19.23 -2.13 -6.33
C ILE A 87 19.92 -1.49 -7.53
N SER A 88 19.45 -0.30 -7.88
CA SER A 88 20.12 0.66 -8.73
C SER A 88 20.42 1.91 -7.92
N TYR A 89 21.71 2.21 -7.73
CA TYR A 89 22.12 3.41 -6.99
C TYR A 89 22.03 4.65 -7.89
N ARG A 90 21.31 5.68 -7.45
CA ARG A 90 21.15 6.95 -8.17
C ARG A 90 22.01 8.11 -7.62
N GLY A 91 23.06 7.84 -6.88
CA GLY A 91 23.99 8.87 -6.40
C GLY A 91 23.44 9.67 -5.20
N ASN A 92 23.95 10.88 -5.03
CA ASN A 92 23.63 11.77 -3.91
C ASN A 92 22.46 12.72 -4.20
N ASP A 93 21.47 12.29 -4.97
CA ASP A 93 20.33 13.12 -5.31
C ASP A 93 19.51 13.40 -4.06
N THR A 94 19.64 14.59 -3.53
CA THR A 94 18.85 15.08 -2.40
C THR A 94 17.47 15.50 -2.88
N ALA A 95 16.48 15.44 -1.98
CA ALA A 95 15.16 15.98 -2.28
C ALA A 95 15.22 17.51 -2.47
N ILE A 96 14.39 18.04 -3.37
CA ILE A 96 14.26 19.45 -3.65
C ILE A 96 12.81 19.91 -3.51
N PHE A 97 12.59 21.19 -3.27
CA PHE A 97 11.27 21.78 -3.21
C PHE A 97 11.15 23.00 -4.12
N TYR A 98 9.93 23.27 -4.62
CA TYR A 98 9.66 24.40 -5.45
C TYR A 98 9.12 25.58 -4.62
N LYS A 99 9.85 26.69 -4.64
CA LYS A 99 9.46 27.93 -3.95
C LYS A 99 10.04 29.15 -4.66
N ASP A 100 9.29 30.25 -4.70
CA ASP A 100 9.70 31.51 -5.31
C ASP A 100 10.18 31.32 -6.76
N MET A 101 9.45 30.57 -7.55
CA MET A 101 9.69 30.25 -8.96
C MET A 101 11.01 29.52 -9.24
N ALA A 102 11.57 28.82 -8.24
CA ALA A 102 12.82 28.09 -8.38
C ALA A 102 12.83 26.80 -7.54
N TRP A 103 13.62 25.83 -8.01
CA TRP A 103 13.98 24.65 -7.20
C TRP A 103 15.01 25.05 -6.13
N LYS A 104 14.78 24.56 -4.93
CA LYS A 104 15.65 24.83 -3.75
C LYS A 104 15.94 23.53 -3.02
N ASN A 105 17.12 23.43 -2.44
CA ASN A 105 17.52 22.30 -1.60
C ASN A 105 17.03 22.51 -0.15
N PHE A 106 16.74 21.40 0.54
CA PHE A 106 16.45 21.41 1.97
C PHE A 106 17.73 21.69 2.79
N GLY A 107 18.16 22.92 2.82
CA GLY A 107 19.40 23.39 3.47
C GLY A 107 19.37 23.42 5.00
N GLY A 108 18.69 22.53 5.66
CA GLY A 108 18.74 22.35 7.13
C GLY A 108 17.89 23.32 7.96
N ARG A 109 17.14 24.25 7.36
CA ARG A 109 16.43 25.29 8.12
C ARG A 109 14.93 25.14 8.28
N SER A 110 14.29 24.31 7.52
CA SER A 110 12.85 24.08 7.71
C SER A 110 12.45 22.82 6.96
N LYS A 111 12.04 21.86 7.73
CA LYS A 111 11.51 20.60 7.24
C LYS A 111 10.00 20.69 7.30
N PRO A 112 9.31 20.09 6.34
CA PRO A 112 7.86 20.07 6.41
C PRO A 112 7.41 19.17 7.58
N GLU A 113 7.09 19.78 8.70
CA GLU A 113 6.50 19.05 9.85
C GLU A 113 5.21 18.31 9.47
N ALA A 114 4.49 18.85 8.48
CA ALA A 114 3.28 18.24 7.95
C ALA A 114 3.51 16.98 7.09
N LEU A 115 4.74 16.76 6.61
CA LEU A 115 5.06 15.57 5.83
C LEU A 115 5.58 14.49 6.78
N LYS A 116 4.97 13.32 6.70
CA LYS A 116 5.30 12.14 7.52
C LYS A 116 6.63 11.48 7.10
N PHE A 117 7.58 12.27 6.66
CA PHE A 117 8.94 11.85 6.30
C PHE A 117 9.95 12.43 7.30
N ASP A 118 10.96 11.64 7.62
CA ASP A 118 12.02 12.07 8.50
C ASP A 118 13.14 12.84 7.78
N GLU A 119 14.12 13.29 8.56
CA GLU A 119 15.24 14.08 8.05
C GLU A 119 16.10 13.32 7.04
N GLU A 120 16.28 12.03 7.24
CA GLU A 120 17.09 11.18 6.36
C GLU A 120 16.49 11.08 4.97
N PHE A 121 15.14 11.13 4.83
CA PHE A 121 14.48 11.15 3.55
C PHE A 121 14.96 12.27 2.64
N PHE A 122 15.31 13.43 3.18
CA PHE A 122 15.73 14.58 2.39
C PHE A 122 17.22 14.56 2.01
N THR A 123 18.05 13.84 2.75
CA THR A 123 19.50 13.92 2.65
C THR A 123 20.19 12.62 2.28
N ALA A 124 19.58 11.47 2.53
CA ALA A 124 20.18 10.17 2.23
C ALA A 124 20.23 9.85 0.74
N PRO A 125 21.21 9.07 0.29
CA PRO A 125 21.27 8.55 -1.06
C PRO A 125 19.99 7.76 -1.44
N ARG A 126 19.61 7.83 -2.71
CA ARG A 126 18.46 7.11 -3.28
C ARG A 126 18.89 5.76 -3.84
N PHE A 127 18.04 4.77 -3.64
CA PHE A 127 18.17 3.45 -4.25
C PHE A 127 16.89 3.15 -5.02
N ASP A 128 17.01 2.83 -6.31
CA ASP A 128 15.89 2.34 -7.10
C ASP A 128 15.69 0.86 -6.86
N ILE A 129 14.44 0.49 -6.61
CA ILE A 129 14.05 -0.90 -6.46
C ILE A 129 13.02 -1.21 -7.53
N ALA A 130 13.37 -2.14 -8.43
CA ALA A 130 12.40 -2.70 -9.35
C ALA A 130 11.52 -3.71 -8.61
N ALA A 131 10.22 -3.43 -8.50
CA ALA A 131 9.28 -4.29 -7.79
C ALA A 131 9.26 -5.72 -8.34
N GLU A 132 9.45 -5.89 -9.64
CA GLU A 132 9.51 -7.19 -10.31
C GLU A 132 10.70 -8.03 -9.85
N LYS A 133 11.82 -7.38 -9.49
CA LYS A 133 13.01 -8.07 -8.97
C LYS A 133 12.90 -8.40 -7.49
N ILE A 134 12.14 -7.63 -6.74
CA ILE A 134 11.90 -7.88 -5.32
C ILE A 134 11.00 -9.09 -5.11
N PHE A 135 10.07 -9.32 -6.05
CA PHE A 135 9.14 -10.43 -6.02
C PHE A 135 9.34 -11.32 -7.25
N PRO A 136 10.39 -12.18 -7.28
CA PRO A 136 10.75 -12.98 -8.45
C PRO A 136 9.64 -13.93 -8.92
N ASP A 137 8.70 -14.30 -8.02
CA ASP A 137 7.55 -15.14 -8.35
C ASP A 137 6.53 -14.42 -9.25
N LEU A 138 6.65 -13.09 -9.34
CA LEU A 138 5.82 -12.22 -10.17
C LEU A 138 6.64 -11.62 -11.31
N GLU A 139 7.21 -12.46 -12.17
CA GLU A 139 7.93 -11.98 -13.36
C GLU A 139 7.03 -11.12 -14.25
N ALA A 140 7.53 -9.94 -14.65
CA ALA A 140 6.76 -8.95 -15.43
C ALA A 140 6.11 -9.54 -16.69
N SER A 141 6.80 -10.47 -17.38
CA SER A 141 6.27 -11.16 -18.55
C SER A 141 5.08 -12.09 -18.27
N LYS A 142 4.93 -12.54 -17.03
CA LYS A 142 3.83 -13.42 -16.58
C LYS A 142 2.69 -12.66 -15.91
N ILE A 143 2.93 -11.39 -15.54
CA ILE A 143 1.96 -10.60 -14.76
C ILE A 143 0.64 -10.43 -15.52
N GLU A 144 0.64 -10.23 -16.84
CA GLU A 144 -0.59 -10.01 -17.60
C GLU A 144 -1.51 -11.23 -17.58
N ASP A 145 -0.97 -12.40 -17.90
CA ASP A 145 -1.74 -13.65 -17.87
C ASP A 145 -2.12 -14.02 -16.44
N PHE A 146 -1.21 -13.81 -15.51
CA PHE A 146 -1.41 -14.04 -14.09
C PHE A 146 -2.50 -13.15 -13.50
N LEU A 147 -2.52 -11.84 -13.81
CA LEU A 147 -3.56 -10.93 -13.33
C LEU A 147 -4.93 -11.23 -13.94
N ALA A 148 -4.98 -11.61 -15.23
CA ALA A 148 -6.23 -12.06 -15.84
C ALA A 148 -6.77 -13.33 -15.16
N GLN A 149 -5.90 -14.28 -14.86
CA GLN A 149 -6.23 -15.49 -14.13
C GLN A 149 -6.68 -15.17 -12.71
N ILE A 150 -5.92 -14.37 -11.95
CA ILE A 150 -6.26 -13.97 -10.57
C ILE A 150 -7.59 -13.23 -10.53
N ASN A 151 -7.84 -12.28 -11.43
CA ASN A 151 -9.10 -11.55 -11.47
C ASN A 151 -10.30 -12.46 -11.76
N SER A 152 -10.09 -13.57 -12.48
CA SER A 152 -11.13 -14.58 -12.70
C SER A 152 -11.35 -15.52 -11.50
N GLU A 153 -10.35 -15.68 -10.65
CA GLU A 153 -10.37 -16.59 -9.50
C GLU A 153 -10.66 -15.86 -8.17
N ALA A 154 -10.35 -14.55 -8.10
CA ALA A 154 -10.58 -13.75 -6.91
C ALA A 154 -12.06 -13.47 -6.66
N TYR A 155 -12.48 -13.59 -5.42
CA TYR A 155 -13.79 -13.14 -4.98
C TYR A 155 -13.77 -11.62 -4.81
N GLN A 156 -14.36 -10.90 -5.78
CA GLN A 156 -14.42 -9.44 -5.79
C GLN A 156 -15.62 -8.97 -4.98
N VAL A 157 -15.50 -9.04 -3.67
CA VAL A 157 -16.58 -8.73 -2.73
C VAL A 157 -16.05 -8.00 -1.51
N ARG A 158 -16.85 -7.09 -0.97
CA ARG A 158 -16.48 -6.32 0.22
C ARG A 158 -16.64 -7.14 1.48
N LEU A 159 -15.66 -7.02 2.37
CA LEU A 159 -15.72 -7.54 3.72
C LEU A 159 -16.88 -6.90 4.49
N LYS A 160 -17.54 -7.73 5.29
CA LYS A 160 -18.56 -7.29 6.25
C LYS A 160 -18.08 -7.49 7.67
N SER A 161 -17.58 -8.69 7.98
CA SER A 161 -17.11 -9.01 9.32
C SER A 161 -16.19 -10.21 9.36
N ILE A 162 -15.36 -10.26 10.39
CA ILE A 162 -14.45 -11.36 10.72
C ILE A 162 -14.78 -11.86 12.13
N GLU A 163 -14.79 -13.16 12.31
CA GLU A 163 -15.01 -13.80 13.60
C GLU A 163 -14.03 -14.95 13.80
N ARG A 164 -13.51 -15.08 15.01
CA ARG A 164 -12.68 -16.22 15.41
C ARG A 164 -13.56 -17.44 15.64
N THR A 165 -13.12 -18.59 15.17
CA THR A 165 -13.76 -19.88 15.40
C THR A 165 -12.78 -20.86 16.04
N GLU A 166 -13.24 -21.99 16.53
CA GLU A 166 -12.36 -23.02 17.09
C GLU A 166 -11.29 -23.54 16.11
N ARG A 167 -11.56 -23.44 14.79
CA ARG A 167 -10.69 -23.97 13.74
C ARG A 167 -9.93 -22.89 12.95
N GLY A 168 -10.19 -21.62 13.22
CA GLY A 168 -9.58 -20.51 12.48
C GLY A 168 -10.48 -19.29 12.42
N PHE A 169 -10.98 -18.93 11.25
CA PHE A 169 -11.77 -17.73 11.04
C PHE A 169 -13.00 -17.99 10.20
N SER A 170 -14.10 -17.28 10.53
CA SER A 170 -15.25 -17.07 9.65
C SER A 170 -15.19 -15.62 9.14
N VAL A 171 -15.25 -15.46 7.82
CA VAL A 171 -15.18 -14.15 7.14
C VAL A 171 -16.44 -13.99 6.30
N GLU A 172 -17.32 -13.08 6.73
CA GLU A 172 -18.58 -12.77 6.06
C GLU A 172 -18.41 -11.56 5.12
N CYS A 173 -18.96 -11.64 3.92
CA CYS A 173 -18.95 -10.60 2.91
C CYS A 173 -20.31 -9.92 2.78
N LEU A 174 -20.35 -8.69 2.22
CA LEU A 174 -21.60 -7.93 2.07
C LEU A 174 -22.61 -8.59 1.11
N ASN A 175 -22.13 -9.39 0.17
CA ASN A 175 -23.01 -10.15 -0.74
C ASN A 175 -23.59 -11.43 -0.11
N GLY A 176 -23.25 -11.75 1.14
CA GLY A 176 -23.72 -12.94 1.85
C GLY A 176 -22.81 -14.16 1.71
N THR A 177 -21.72 -14.10 0.94
CA THR A 177 -20.69 -15.16 0.89
C THR A 177 -20.00 -15.24 2.25
N GLU A 178 -19.81 -16.46 2.75
CA GLU A 178 -19.09 -16.73 4.00
C GLU A 178 -17.93 -17.70 3.72
N PHE A 179 -16.73 -17.27 4.13
CA PHE A 179 -15.53 -18.11 4.09
C PHE A 179 -15.22 -18.65 5.49
N GLN A 180 -14.97 -19.95 5.57
CA GLN A 180 -14.33 -20.54 6.74
C GLN A 180 -12.91 -20.97 6.37
N CYS A 181 -11.91 -20.43 7.10
CA CYS A 181 -10.51 -20.74 6.84
C CYS A 181 -9.76 -21.06 8.13
N GLU A 182 -8.71 -21.86 8.01
CA GLU A 182 -7.82 -22.15 9.13
C GLU A 182 -6.81 -21.03 9.36
N LYS A 183 -6.33 -20.42 8.26
CA LYS A 183 -5.32 -19.35 8.26
C LYS A 183 -5.81 -18.16 7.47
N LEU A 184 -5.69 -16.99 8.07
CA LEU A 184 -6.06 -15.72 7.47
C LEU A 184 -4.80 -14.87 7.21
N TYR A 185 -4.58 -14.51 5.95
CA TYR A 185 -3.54 -13.59 5.50
C TYR A 185 -4.20 -12.27 5.13
N PHE A 186 -4.00 -11.25 5.95
CA PHE A 186 -4.74 -10.00 5.88
C PHE A 186 -3.84 -8.87 5.35
N GLY A 187 -4.11 -8.42 4.14
CA GLY A 187 -3.31 -7.43 3.42
C GLY A 187 -3.74 -5.97 3.64
N GLN A 188 -4.71 -5.74 4.52
CA GLN A 188 -5.07 -4.39 4.96
C GLN A 188 -4.44 -4.09 6.33
N SER A 189 -4.67 -2.88 6.88
CA SER A 189 -4.09 -2.53 8.16
C SER A 189 -4.67 -3.34 9.33
N PRO A 190 -3.92 -3.57 10.42
CA PRO A 190 -4.48 -4.15 11.64
C PRO A 190 -5.64 -3.34 12.21
N TYR A 191 -5.66 -2.01 12.04
CA TYR A 191 -6.79 -1.17 12.39
C TYR A 191 -8.06 -1.58 11.63
N GLN A 192 -7.96 -1.76 10.29
CA GLN A 192 -9.09 -2.23 9.48
C GLN A 192 -9.52 -3.65 9.85
N TYR A 193 -8.58 -4.54 10.17
CA TYR A 193 -8.93 -5.86 10.70
C TYR A 193 -9.83 -5.75 11.92
N MET A 194 -9.47 -4.91 12.89
CA MET A 194 -10.24 -4.70 14.10
C MET A 194 -11.63 -4.07 13.80
N GLU A 195 -11.73 -3.21 12.80
CA GLU A 195 -13.03 -2.65 12.37
C GLU A 195 -14.01 -3.75 11.93
N PHE A 196 -13.51 -4.77 11.24
CA PHE A 196 -14.31 -5.92 10.79
C PHE A 196 -14.51 -6.99 11.87
N TYR A 197 -13.72 -6.99 12.95
CA TYR A 197 -13.81 -8.03 13.97
C TYR A 197 -15.06 -7.90 14.84
N LYS A 198 -15.88 -8.98 14.89
CA LYS A 198 -17.19 -8.94 15.58
C LYS A 198 -17.08 -8.83 17.10
N ASN A 199 -16.21 -9.65 17.69
CA ASN A 199 -16.18 -9.89 19.14
C ASN A 199 -15.00 -9.15 19.80
N LYS A 200 -14.94 -7.83 19.65
CA LYS A 200 -13.82 -7.01 20.16
C LYS A 200 -13.53 -7.23 21.65
N ASN A 201 -14.54 -7.57 22.44
CA ASN A 201 -14.38 -7.84 23.87
C ASN A 201 -13.58 -9.13 24.18
N GLU A 202 -13.38 -10.00 23.21
CA GLU A 202 -12.60 -11.23 23.37
C GLU A 202 -11.10 -10.98 23.14
N LEU A 203 -10.75 -9.84 22.52
CA LEU A 203 -9.37 -9.45 22.24
C LEU A 203 -8.66 -8.99 23.54
N SER A 204 -7.33 -9.12 23.57
CA SER A 204 -6.53 -8.53 24.63
C SER A 204 -6.37 -7.03 24.45
N ASP A 205 -6.17 -6.31 25.55
CA ASP A 205 -5.90 -4.88 25.49
C ASP A 205 -4.66 -4.57 24.65
N ALA A 206 -3.63 -5.43 24.71
CA ALA A 206 -2.41 -5.29 23.92
C ALA A 206 -2.68 -5.39 22.41
N PHE A 207 -3.56 -6.32 21.99
CA PHE A 207 -3.91 -6.44 20.57
C PHE A 207 -4.78 -5.27 20.08
N ILE A 208 -5.71 -4.83 20.91
CA ILE A 208 -6.54 -3.65 20.60
C ILE A 208 -5.65 -2.42 20.44
N GLU A 209 -4.76 -2.15 21.41
CA GLU A 209 -3.84 -1.02 21.38
C GLU A 209 -2.89 -1.09 20.16
N PHE A 210 -2.40 -2.29 19.84
CA PHE A 210 -1.61 -2.51 18.62
C PHE A 210 -2.39 -2.13 17.36
N CYS A 211 -3.62 -2.63 17.21
CA CYS A 211 -4.45 -2.33 16.05
C CYS A 211 -4.79 -0.83 15.94
N GLU A 212 -5.20 -0.20 17.05
CA GLU A 212 -5.49 1.24 17.09
C GLU A 212 -4.26 2.08 16.72
N GLY A 213 -3.08 1.68 17.20
CA GLY A 213 -1.81 2.34 16.88
C GLY A 213 -1.42 2.27 15.40
N THR A 214 -2.04 1.40 14.60
CA THR A 214 -1.80 1.31 13.16
C THR A 214 -2.74 2.16 12.30
N LYS A 215 -3.69 2.87 12.90
CA LYS A 215 -4.54 3.84 12.18
C LYS A 215 -3.69 4.94 11.56
N THR A 216 -3.92 5.22 10.28
CA THR A 216 -3.15 6.23 9.54
C THR A 216 -4.05 7.13 8.70
N SER A 217 -3.44 8.19 8.15
CA SER A 217 -4.11 9.06 7.19
C SER A 217 -4.33 8.35 5.85
N SER A 218 -5.30 8.82 5.10
CA SER A 218 -5.46 8.47 3.68
C SER A 218 -4.41 9.17 2.82
N ALA A 219 -4.19 8.68 1.61
CA ALA A 219 -3.37 9.38 0.63
C ALA A 219 -3.96 9.32 -0.77
N LEU A 220 -3.74 10.39 -1.49
CA LEU A 220 -4.05 10.52 -2.90
C LEU A 220 -2.78 10.24 -3.71
N PHE A 221 -2.81 9.18 -4.50
CA PHE A 221 -1.76 8.83 -5.44
C PHE A 221 -2.14 9.27 -6.84
N ILE A 222 -1.23 9.94 -7.53
CA ILE A 222 -1.45 10.45 -8.88
C ILE A 222 -0.26 10.09 -9.74
N LYS A 223 -0.51 9.38 -10.85
CA LYS A 223 0.50 9.04 -11.85
C LYS A 223 0.15 9.67 -13.17
N PHE A 224 1.11 10.36 -13.76
CA PHE A 224 1.07 10.85 -15.13
C PHE A 224 2.04 10.03 -15.97
N VAL A 225 1.58 9.56 -17.13
CA VAL A 225 2.44 8.92 -18.13
C VAL A 225 2.48 9.84 -19.34
N PHE A 226 3.58 10.54 -19.52
CA PHE A 226 3.82 11.48 -20.60
C PHE A 226 4.37 10.77 -21.83
N GLU A 227 3.86 11.10 -23.03
CA GLU A 227 4.35 10.55 -24.31
C GLU A 227 5.80 10.95 -24.63
N LYS A 228 6.32 11.98 -23.95
CA LYS A 228 7.70 12.47 -24.07
C LYS A 228 8.18 13.00 -22.72
N PRO A 229 9.50 13.02 -22.48
CA PRO A 229 10.02 13.58 -21.25
C PRO A 229 9.56 15.02 -21.01
N LEU A 230 8.99 15.26 -19.84
CA LEU A 230 8.59 16.59 -19.36
C LEU A 230 9.73 17.28 -18.63
N SER A 231 10.56 16.52 -17.92
CA SER A 231 11.59 17.04 -17.02
C SER A 231 12.80 16.12 -16.96
N ASP A 232 13.99 16.71 -16.77
CA ASP A 232 15.23 15.99 -16.47
C ASP A 232 15.54 15.95 -14.97
N VAL A 233 14.60 16.43 -14.12
CA VAL A 233 14.73 16.38 -12.66
C VAL A 233 14.71 14.91 -12.22
N MET A 234 15.77 14.51 -11.50
CA MET A 234 15.93 13.14 -11.00
C MET A 234 15.72 13.05 -9.49
N GLU A 235 15.65 14.19 -8.83
CA GLU A 235 15.45 14.30 -7.38
C GLU A 235 14.00 13.98 -7.01
N THR A 236 13.78 13.61 -5.76
CA THR A 236 12.44 13.65 -5.17
C THR A 236 12.03 15.10 -4.99
N ILE A 237 10.88 15.46 -5.55
CA ILE A 237 10.39 16.83 -5.61
C ILE A 237 9.22 17.07 -4.67
N PHE A 238 9.19 18.25 -4.07
CA PHE A 238 8.09 18.71 -3.24
C PHE A 238 7.43 19.91 -3.91
N ILE A 239 6.13 19.75 -4.25
CA ILE A 239 5.35 20.78 -4.93
C ILE A 239 4.30 21.35 -3.97
N PRO A 240 4.17 22.67 -3.81
CA PRO A 240 3.19 23.30 -2.93
C PRO A 240 1.77 23.17 -3.49
N LEU A 241 0.76 23.11 -2.63
CA LEU A 241 -0.65 23.23 -2.97
C LEU A 241 -0.96 24.59 -3.59
N SER A 242 -0.32 25.63 -3.05
CA SER A 242 -0.40 26.98 -3.62
C SER A 242 0.92 27.70 -3.40
N TYR A 243 1.16 28.75 -4.18
CA TYR A 243 2.38 29.57 -4.06
C TYR A 243 2.46 30.38 -2.77
N THR A 244 1.40 30.45 -2.01
CA THR A 244 1.33 31.12 -0.70
C THR A 244 1.74 30.20 0.45
N HIS A 245 1.77 28.88 0.24
CA HIS A 245 2.21 27.93 1.25
C HIS A 245 3.71 27.78 1.20
N GLU A 246 4.34 27.67 2.37
CA GLU A 246 5.80 27.59 2.45
C GLU A 246 6.35 26.27 1.92
N TRP A 247 5.56 25.18 1.92
CA TRP A 247 6.06 23.83 1.68
C TRP A 247 5.21 23.04 0.69
N GLY A 248 5.88 22.09 0.07
CA GLY A 248 5.25 21.17 -0.88
C GLY A 248 4.36 20.16 -0.16
N HIS A 249 3.11 20.07 -0.61
CA HIS A 249 2.17 19.08 -0.15
C HIS A 249 2.16 17.83 -1.03
N PHE A 250 2.64 17.96 -2.27
CA PHE A 250 2.81 16.83 -3.16
C PHE A 250 4.27 16.41 -3.18
N VAL A 251 4.52 15.16 -2.84
CA VAL A 251 5.83 14.54 -2.98
C VAL A 251 5.83 13.72 -4.25
N GLY A 252 6.79 13.93 -5.13
CA GLY A 252 6.79 13.28 -6.43
C GLY A 252 8.17 12.92 -6.94
N GLU A 253 8.19 12.05 -7.93
CA GLU A 253 9.38 11.60 -8.64
C GLU A 253 9.10 11.43 -10.12
N PHE A 254 10.09 11.75 -10.96
CA PHE A 254 10.08 11.47 -12.39
C PHE A 254 10.93 10.24 -12.68
N ASN A 255 10.38 9.33 -13.49
CA ASN A 255 11.07 8.11 -13.91
C ASN A 255 11.03 7.99 -15.43
N LYS A 256 12.12 7.57 -16.06
CA LYS A 256 12.19 7.32 -17.51
C LYS A 256 11.73 5.90 -17.81
N VAL A 257 11.03 5.76 -18.93
CA VAL A 257 10.62 4.45 -19.47
C VAL A 257 11.36 4.21 -20.79
N ASP A 258 11.67 2.97 -21.10
CA ASP A 258 12.52 2.56 -22.22
C ASP A 258 12.03 2.98 -23.63
N LEU A 259 10.77 3.32 -23.77
CA LEU A 259 10.15 3.72 -25.08
C LEU A 259 10.09 5.23 -25.32
N GLY A 260 10.84 6.03 -24.54
CA GLY A 260 10.81 7.49 -24.65
C GLY A 260 9.65 8.15 -23.93
N GLU A 261 8.78 7.39 -23.27
CA GLU A 261 7.79 7.89 -22.33
C GLU A 261 8.48 8.29 -21.01
N GLN A 262 7.83 9.17 -20.27
CA GLN A 262 8.22 9.47 -18.88
C GLN A 262 6.99 9.39 -18.01
N PHE A 263 7.11 8.83 -16.82
CA PHE A 263 6.07 8.95 -15.83
C PHE A 263 6.51 9.77 -14.62
N ALA A 264 5.56 10.47 -14.04
CA ALA A 264 5.70 11.20 -12.80
C ALA A 264 4.66 10.68 -11.81
N GLU A 265 5.12 10.31 -10.62
CA GLU A 265 4.27 9.78 -9.57
C GLU A 265 4.29 10.70 -8.37
N PHE A 266 3.10 11.03 -7.86
CA PHE A 266 2.91 11.95 -6.75
C PHE A 266 2.09 11.27 -5.65
N ILE A 267 2.41 11.58 -4.40
CA ILE A 267 1.60 11.29 -3.23
C ILE A 267 1.24 12.59 -2.53
N HIS A 268 0.00 12.66 -2.03
CA HIS A 268 -0.49 13.70 -1.15
C HIS A 268 -1.23 13.05 0.02
N PHE A 269 -0.77 13.33 1.24
CA PHE A 269 -1.42 12.84 2.45
C PHE A 269 -2.64 13.69 2.76
N LEU A 270 -3.74 13.04 3.12
CA LEU A 270 -5.04 13.65 3.35
C LEU A 270 -5.41 13.55 4.82
N ASP A 271 -5.99 14.61 5.35
CA ASP A 271 -6.72 14.56 6.59
C ASP A 271 -8.12 13.96 6.38
N GLU A 272 -8.80 13.54 7.46
CA GLU A 272 -10.08 12.83 7.37
C GLU A 272 -11.16 13.64 6.63
N ASP A 273 -11.15 14.96 6.75
CA ASP A 273 -12.10 15.89 6.11
C ASP A 273 -11.80 16.15 4.63
N GLN A 274 -10.64 15.73 4.12
CA GLN A 274 -10.16 15.98 2.74
C GLN A 274 -10.47 14.85 1.77
N THR A 275 -11.19 13.83 2.16
CA THR A 275 -11.47 12.64 1.35
C THR A 275 -12.73 12.77 0.49
N SER A 276 -13.45 13.89 0.55
CA SER A 276 -14.62 14.13 -0.29
C SER A 276 -14.24 14.28 -1.78
N GLU A 277 -15.14 13.89 -2.69
CA GLU A 277 -14.92 14.00 -4.14
C GLU A 277 -14.58 15.43 -4.57
N GLU A 278 -15.20 16.44 -3.94
CA GLU A 278 -14.95 17.85 -4.22
C GLU A 278 -13.52 18.26 -3.85
N GLU A 279 -13.07 17.92 -2.63
CA GLU A 279 -11.72 18.24 -2.15
C GLU A 279 -10.64 17.47 -2.93
N LEU A 280 -10.88 16.20 -3.25
CA LEU A 280 -9.97 15.42 -4.11
C LEU A 280 -9.83 16.04 -5.49
N SER A 281 -10.96 16.41 -6.12
CA SER A 281 -10.95 17.07 -7.43
C SER A 281 -10.25 18.43 -7.40
N ARG A 282 -10.39 19.16 -6.30
CA ARG A 282 -9.69 20.43 -6.07
C ARG A 282 -8.18 20.21 -5.95
N THR A 283 -7.77 19.26 -5.16
CA THR A 283 -6.37 18.89 -4.92
C THR A 283 -5.68 18.48 -6.22
N ILE A 284 -6.30 17.62 -7.03
CA ILE A 284 -5.78 17.21 -8.32
C ILE A 284 -5.60 18.40 -9.26
N ARG A 285 -6.59 19.30 -9.32
CA ARG A 285 -6.50 20.52 -10.15
C ARG A 285 -5.37 21.45 -9.69
N LEU A 286 -5.10 21.53 -8.40
CA LEU A 286 -4.00 22.33 -7.85
C LEU A 286 -2.65 21.75 -8.24
N LEU A 287 -2.47 20.43 -8.18
CA LEU A 287 -1.25 19.78 -8.66
C LEU A 287 -1.02 20.08 -10.16
N LYS A 288 -2.03 19.88 -11.01
CA LYS A 288 -1.93 20.15 -12.45
C LYS A 288 -1.55 21.59 -12.76
N LYS A 289 -2.18 22.54 -12.08
CA LYS A 289 -1.83 23.97 -12.21
C LYS A 289 -0.41 24.27 -11.77
N SER A 290 0.08 23.58 -10.72
CA SER A 290 1.45 23.74 -10.26
C SER A 290 2.43 23.15 -11.27
N LEU A 291 2.15 21.97 -11.81
CA LEU A 291 2.97 21.36 -12.88
C LEU A 291 3.02 22.23 -14.14
N GLU A 292 1.88 22.79 -14.56
CA GLU A 292 1.81 23.69 -15.73
C GLU A 292 2.66 24.96 -15.55
N LYS A 293 2.75 25.49 -14.34
CA LYS A 293 3.58 26.67 -14.04
C LYS A 293 5.05 26.35 -13.86
N ILE A 294 5.38 25.17 -13.37
CA ILE A 294 6.77 24.74 -13.13
C ILE A 294 7.41 24.26 -14.44
N PHE A 295 6.65 23.54 -15.27
CA PHE A 295 7.16 22.88 -16.48
C PHE A 295 6.51 23.49 -17.73
N GLU A 296 7.22 24.33 -18.44
CA GLU A 296 6.73 25.08 -19.63
C GLU A 296 6.10 24.22 -20.72
N ASN A 297 6.51 22.95 -20.81
CA ASN A 297 6.02 22.02 -21.82
C ASN A 297 4.85 21.15 -21.34
N TYR A 298 4.40 21.28 -20.09
CA TYR A 298 3.35 20.42 -19.52
C TYR A 298 2.09 20.37 -20.38
N SER A 299 1.57 21.53 -20.79
CA SER A 299 0.36 21.63 -21.63
C SER A 299 0.54 21.19 -23.09
N LYS A 300 1.80 21.01 -23.54
CA LYS A 300 2.14 20.60 -24.91
C LYS A 300 2.34 19.09 -25.07
N ILE A 301 2.51 18.36 -23.94
CA ILE A 301 2.79 16.93 -23.93
C ILE A 301 1.52 16.23 -23.44
N LYS A 302 1.03 15.27 -24.22
CA LYS A 302 -0.09 14.46 -23.79
C LYS A 302 0.34 13.52 -22.64
N ALA A 303 -0.56 13.37 -21.67
CA ALA A 303 -0.37 12.47 -20.57
C ALA A 303 -1.62 11.60 -20.34
N ARG A 304 -1.40 10.36 -19.98
CA ARG A 304 -2.42 9.50 -19.37
C ARG A 304 -2.35 9.69 -17.86
N GLU A 305 -3.49 9.69 -17.21
CA GLU A 305 -3.59 9.97 -15.78
C GLU A 305 -4.21 8.77 -15.06
N TYR A 306 -3.60 8.36 -13.97
CA TYR A 306 -4.12 7.35 -13.07
C TYR A 306 -4.18 7.96 -11.67
N ILE A 307 -5.32 7.83 -11.01
CA ILE A 307 -5.58 8.46 -9.72
C ILE A 307 -6.19 7.41 -8.81
N VAL A 308 -5.60 7.23 -7.64
CA VAL A 308 -6.06 6.29 -6.63
C VAL A 308 -6.11 6.99 -5.28
N LEU A 309 -7.22 6.84 -4.59
CA LEU A 309 -7.35 7.16 -3.17
C LEU A 309 -7.13 5.88 -2.37
N GLU A 310 -6.05 5.84 -1.61
CA GLU A 310 -5.82 4.78 -0.64
C GLU A 310 -6.22 5.27 0.76
N GLN A 311 -7.13 4.56 1.38
CA GLN A 311 -7.48 4.79 2.78
C GLN A 311 -6.50 4.04 3.65
N GLU A 312 -5.95 4.72 4.67
CA GLU A 312 -5.02 4.12 5.62
C GLU A 312 -3.79 3.48 4.97
N ILE A 313 -2.99 4.33 4.32
CA ILE A 313 -1.83 3.94 3.50
C ILE A 313 -0.71 3.21 4.23
N GLY A 314 -0.81 3.05 5.51
CA GLY A 314 0.17 2.38 6.33
C GLY A 314 0.69 3.23 7.49
N CYS A 315 1.14 2.55 8.51
CA CYS A 315 1.60 3.15 9.75
C CYS A 315 3.10 3.49 9.66
N LEU A 316 3.45 4.70 10.08
CA LEU A 316 4.85 5.11 10.20
C LEU A 316 5.54 4.48 11.41
N LYS A 317 4.77 4.00 12.38
CA LYS A 317 5.28 3.35 13.58
C LYS A 317 4.44 2.12 13.87
N ILE A 318 5.07 0.96 13.87
CA ILE A 318 4.47 -0.31 14.24
C ILE A 318 5.06 -0.72 15.57
N ASP A 319 4.20 -0.99 16.54
CA ASP A 319 4.60 -1.42 17.87
C ASP A 319 4.68 -2.95 17.94
N ASP A 320 5.84 -3.49 17.55
CA ASP A 320 6.08 -4.93 17.57
C ASP A 320 6.03 -5.52 18.98
N GLU A 321 6.33 -4.73 20.04
CA GLU A 321 6.26 -5.18 21.43
C GLU A 321 4.80 -5.38 21.88
N LEU A 322 3.88 -4.51 21.44
CA LEU A 322 2.45 -4.69 21.68
C LEU A 322 1.94 -5.96 21.02
N PHE A 323 2.35 -6.23 19.78
CA PHE A 323 1.97 -7.44 19.09
C PHE A 323 2.56 -8.71 19.77
N ALA A 324 3.81 -8.66 20.21
CA ALA A 324 4.42 -9.75 20.98
C ALA A 324 3.66 -10.01 22.29
N ARG A 325 3.28 -8.96 23.03
CA ARG A 325 2.46 -9.09 24.24
C ARG A 325 1.07 -9.68 23.94
N ALA A 326 0.47 -9.37 22.81
CA ALA A 326 -0.77 -9.99 22.37
C ALA A 326 -0.59 -11.50 22.12
N ASN A 327 0.50 -11.91 21.48
CA ASN A 327 0.82 -13.34 21.30
C ASN A 327 0.96 -14.08 22.63
N ASP A 328 1.49 -13.43 23.67
CA ASP A 328 1.70 -14.00 24.99
C ASP A 328 0.47 -13.86 25.91
N SER A 329 -0.62 -13.26 25.45
CA SER A 329 -1.84 -12.98 26.23
C SER A 329 -2.57 -14.24 26.71
N GLY A 330 -2.27 -15.40 26.13
CA GLY A 330 -3.01 -16.65 26.33
C GLY A 330 -4.35 -16.70 25.59
N LYS A 331 -4.69 -15.65 24.81
CA LYS A 331 -5.81 -15.62 23.89
C LYS A 331 -5.30 -16.01 22.50
N ASP A 332 -6.05 -16.82 21.78
CA ASP A 332 -5.63 -17.31 20.44
C ASP A 332 -5.83 -16.27 19.32
N GLU A 333 -5.91 -14.97 19.64
CA GLU A 333 -6.29 -13.90 18.73
C GLU A 333 -5.34 -13.71 17.55
N THR A 334 -4.04 -13.93 17.75
CA THR A 334 -3.01 -13.81 16.72
C THR A 334 -2.68 -15.12 16.02
N LYS A 335 -3.14 -16.26 16.57
CA LYS A 335 -2.85 -17.58 16.04
C LYS A 335 -3.42 -17.78 14.66
N ASN A 336 -2.59 -18.15 13.68
CA ASN A 336 -2.97 -18.31 12.28
C ASN A 336 -3.48 -17.02 11.58
N LEU A 337 -3.22 -15.84 12.18
CA LEU A 337 -3.44 -14.53 11.60
C LEU A 337 -2.10 -13.96 11.14
N PHE A 338 -2.01 -13.59 9.87
CA PHE A 338 -0.81 -13.03 9.27
C PHE A 338 -1.16 -11.69 8.63
N PHE A 339 -0.69 -10.59 9.20
CA PHE A 339 -0.76 -9.29 8.54
C PHE A 339 0.30 -9.21 7.44
N LEU A 340 -0.06 -8.59 6.31
CA LEU A 340 0.80 -8.49 5.15
C LEU A 340 1.18 -7.02 4.89
N GLY A 341 2.24 -6.82 4.11
CA GLY A 341 2.65 -5.49 3.66
C GLY A 341 3.31 -4.65 4.74
N ILE A 342 3.15 -3.34 4.61
CA ILE A 342 3.87 -2.35 5.42
C ILE A 342 3.41 -2.30 6.89
N ASN A 343 2.23 -2.79 7.18
CA ASN A 343 1.67 -2.83 8.54
C ASN A 343 1.90 -4.18 9.26
N ALA A 344 2.61 -5.12 8.63
CA ALA A 344 2.87 -6.42 9.23
C ALA A 344 3.80 -6.30 10.44
N PRO A 345 3.46 -6.91 11.61
CA PRO A 345 4.35 -6.94 12.76
C PRO A 345 5.51 -7.92 12.55
N ILE A 346 6.61 -7.69 13.24
CA ILE A 346 7.73 -8.63 13.27
C ILE A 346 7.35 -9.82 14.13
N THR A 347 7.36 -11.00 13.53
CA THR A 347 7.07 -12.28 14.22
C THR A 347 8.21 -13.27 14.10
N ASP A 348 9.31 -12.89 13.47
CA ASP A 348 10.45 -13.73 13.16
C ASP A 348 11.74 -13.15 13.75
N VAL A 349 12.51 -13.98 14.49
CA VAL A 349 13.78 -13.58 15.10
C VAL A 349 14.75 -12.97 14.09
N ARG A 350 14.76 -13.49 12.85
CA ARG A 350 15.62 -12.94 11.80
C ARG A 350 15.26 -11.50 11.44
N CYS A 351 13.99 -11.14 11.50
CA CYS A 351 13.56 -9.75 11.31
C CYS A 351 13.97 -8.87 12.49
N GLU A 352 14.03 -9.42 13.70
CA GLU A 352 14.45 -8.71 14.92
C GLU A 352 15.95 -8.36 14.93
N ASP A 353 16.79 -9.10 14.17
CA ASP A 353 18.21 -8.79 14.01
C ASP A 353 18.44 -7.45 13.28
N PHE A 354 17.48 -7.01 12.48
CA PHE A 354 17.51 -5.71 11.84
C PHE A 354 16.88 -4.68 12.78
N LYS A 355 17.69 -3.85 13.41
CA LYS A 355 17.22 -2.76 14.28
C LYS A 355 16.57 -1.67 13.44
N PHE A 356 15.26 -1.70 13.37
CA PHE A 356 14.46 -0.65 12.74
C PHE A 356 14.16 0.45 13.75
N GLU A 357 14.72 1.63 13.54
CA GLU A 357 14.36 2.81 14.31
C GLU A 357 13.12 3.47 13.68
N TYR A 358 11.94 3.00 14.05
CA TYR A 358 10.67 3.44 13.45
C TYR A 358 10.30 4.88 13.79
N SER A 359 10.70 5.35 14.94
CA SER A 359 10.23 6.63 15.47
C SER A 359 10.65 7.84 14.62
N LYS A 360 11.53 7.66 13.63
CA LYS A 360 12.13 8.75 12.86
C LYS A 360 12.28 8.49 11.37
N LYS A 361 11.95 7.27 10.83
CA LYS A 361 12.36 6.87 9.47
C LYS A 361 11.24 6.17 8.70
N ALA A 362 10.31 6.96 8.17
CA ALA A 362 9.22 6.45 7.32
C ALA A 362 9.71 5.58 6.14
N VAL A 363 10.87 5.90 5.56
CA VAL A 363 11.48 5.15 4.46
C VAL A 363 11.86 3.72 4.81
N ASN A 364 12.04 3.40 6.08
CA ASN A 364 12.39 2.04 6.51
C ASN A 364 11.19 1.08 6.48
N ILE A 365 9.97 1.59 6.40
CA ILE A 365 8.75 0.78 6.45
C ILE A 365 8.69 -0.21 5.29
N LEU A 366 9.01 0.23 4.07
CA LEU A 366 8.97 -0.65 2.90
C LEU A 366 10.04 -1.75 2.98
N ALA A 367 11.28 -1.41 3.36
CA ALA A 367 12.34 -2.40 3.52
C ALA A 367 12.00 -3.44 4.61
N ARG A 368 11.41 -2.98 5.72
CA ARG A 368 10.88 -3.85 6.76
C ARG A 368 9.79 -4.79 6.23
N ALA A 369 8.83 -4.25 5.48
CA ALA A 369 7.76 -5.04 4.89
C ALA A 369 8.31 -6.13 3.95
N ILE A 370 9.30 -5.80 3.14
CA ILE A 370 9.98 -6.75 2.24
C ILE A 370 10.66 -7.86 3.04
N LEU A 371 11.36 -7.53 4.12
CA LEU A 371 12.03 -8.51 4.97
C LEU A 371 11.03 -9.48 5.62
N ILE A 372 9.94 -8.95 6.20
CA ILE A 372 8.89 -9.76 6.82
C ILE A 372 8.22 -10.66 5.79
N HIS A 373 7.89 -10.11 4.63
CA HIS A 373 7.28 -10.84 3.52
C HIS A 373 8.17 -12.00 3.06
N THR A 374 9.47 -11.75 2.84
CA THR A 374 10.44 -12.78 2.45
C THR A 374 10.55 -13.87 3.51
N SER A 375 10.52 -13.50 4.78
CA SER A 375 10.53 -14.46 5.89
C SER A 375 9.26 -15.32 5.92
N LEU A 376 8.11 -14.73 5.62
CA LEU A 376 6.84 -15.44 5.53
C LEU A 376 6.83 -16.40 4.33
N LEU A 377 7.30 -15.98 3.15
CA LEU A 377 7.43 -16.85 1.97
C LEU A 377 8.29 -18.09 2.24
N LYS A 378 9.36 -17.94 3.01
CA LYS A 378 10.23 -19.08 3.39
C LYS A 378 9.55 -20.06 4.33
N LYS A 379 8.50 -19.65 5.06
CA LYS A 379 7.70 -20.52 5.94
C LYS A 379 6.55 -21.21 5.22
N ILE A 380 6.07 -20.64 4.12
CA ILE A 380 5.10 -21.26 3.20
C ILE A 380 5.77 -22.39 2.45
#